data_3e10227326807e123e97323239993e76
#
_entry.id   3e10227326807e123e97323239993e76
#
_cell.length_a   1.000
_cell.length_b   1.000
_cell.length_c   1.000
_cell.angle_alpha   90.00
_cell.angle_beta   90.00
_cell.angle_gamma   90.00
#
_symmetry.space_group_name_H-M   'P 1'
#
loop_
_entity.id
_entity.type
_entity.pdbx_description
1 polymer ?
#
loop_
_entity_poly.entity_id
_entity_poly.type
_entity_poly.pdbx_seq_one_letter_code
_entity_poly.pdbx_strand_id
1 'polypeptide(L)'
;AYLILGTEKTVMLDTGHFAHWHSLPRQLHEMLQGRTLDYVFVSHQEIPHTGNLGRLLQRYPQAKDVGDVRDYHLFHPELTLSRLVHMRHGEELDLGDRRIVFLDALWKDLSGTMWAYDTKLKLLFGADAFGYIHQDDENICATMLHEMPKDLAERASERAALPFFGLRQRTEICLMASMPL
;
A
#
# COMPACT_ATOMS: atom_id res chain seq x y z
N ALA A 1 -4.66 0.66 1.80
CA ALA A 1 -3.81 1.82 1.48
C ALA A 1 -3.30 2.45 2.76
N TYR A 2 -2.09 2.98 2.77
CA TYR A 2 -1.47 3.61 3.93
C TYR A 2 -0.88 4.97 3.52
N LEU A 3 -0.93 5.96 4.41
CA LEU A 3 -0.26 7.24 4.22
C LEU A 3 0.85 7.37 5.27
N ILE A 4 2.07 7.59 4.81
CA ILE A 4 3.24 7.84 5.66
C ILE A 4 3.65 9.29 5.52
N LEU A 5 3.67 9.98 6.65
CA LEU A 5 4.08 11.37 6.76
C LEU A 5 5.49 11.42 7.37
N GLY A 6 6.51 11.64 6.54
CA GLY A 6 7.84 11.99 7.02
C GLY A 6 7.91 13.47 7.36
N THR A 7 9.02 13.94 7.91
CA THR A 7 9.18 15.35 8.20
C THR A 7 9.29 16.25 6.96
N GLU A 8 9.84 15.73 5.86
CA GLU A 8 10.06 16.48 4.63
C GLU A 8 9.10 16.06 3.50
N LYS A 9 8.87 14.76 3.35
CA LYS A 9 8.11 14.16 2.27
C LYS A 9 7.00 13.25 2.77
N THR A 10 6.05 12.98 1.88
CA THR A 10 4.92 12.09 2.14
C THR A 10 4.86 11.01 1.06
N VAL A 11 4.45 9.81 1.46
CA VAL A 11 4.20 8.72 0.51
C VAL A 11 2.91 8.00 0.86
N MET A 12 2.12 7.72 -0.15
CA MET A 12 0.96 6.83 -0.05
C MET A 12 1.36 5.45 -0.58
N LEU A 13 1.09 4.41 0.20
CA LEU A 13 1.31 3.01 -0.17
C LEU A 13 -0.02 2.41 -0.57
N ASP A 14 -0.11 1.94 -1.80
CA ASP A 14 -1.31 1.52 -2.50
C ASP A 14 -2.40 2.60 -2.57
N THR A 15 -3.29 2.49 -3.52
CA THR A 15 -4.26 3.56 -3.79
C THR A 15 -5.70 3.15 -3.54
N GLY A 16 -5.92 1.88 -3.22
CA GLY A 16 -7.24 1.33 -3.03
C GLY A 16 -8.02 1.13 -4.34
N HIS A 17 -9.12 0.42 -4.23
CA HIS A 17 -10.03 0.16 -5.35
C HIS A 17 -10.69 1.46 -5.83
N PHE A 18 -10.93 1.61 -7.13
CA PHE A 18 -11.49 2.83 -7.74
C PHE A 18 -12.88 3.22 -7.17
N ALA A 19 -13.64 2.25 -6.66
CA ALA A 19 -14.93 2.52 -6.01
C ALA A 19 -14.81 3.40 -4.76
N HIS A 20 -13.64 3.45 -4.13
CA HIS A 20 -13.40 4.25 -2.92
C HIS A 20 -13.02 5.71 -3.22
N TRP A 21 -12.94 6.10 -4.50
CA TRP A 21 -12.59 7.47 -4.88
C TRP A 21 -13.51 8.54 -4.26
N HIS A 22 -14.78 8.22 -4.05
CA HIS A 22 -15.73 9.16 -3.46
C HIS A 22 -15.33 9.65 -2.05
N SER A 23 -14.57 8.87 -1.28
CA SER A 23 -14.14 9.19 0.07
C SER A 23 -12.64 9.52 0.19
N LEU A 24 -11.80 8.91 -0.66
CA LEU A 24 -10.36 9.01 -0.59
C LEU A 24 -9.81 10.46 -0.62
N PRO A 25 -10.28 11.37 -1.51
CA PRO A 25 -9.76 12.73 -1.55
C PRO A 25 -10.00 13.52 -0.28
N ARG A 26 -11.14 13.32 0.39
CA ARG A 26 -11.47 13.96 1.66
C ARG A 26 -10.55 13.43 2.76
N GLN A 27 -10.42 12.11 2.89
CA GLN A 27 -9.54 11.49 3.88
C GLN A 27 -8.08 11.93 3.72
N LEU A 28 -7.57 11.95 2.49
CA LEU A 28 -6.22 12.44 2.22
C LEU A 28 -6.04 13.91 2.59
N HIS A 29 -7.03 14.77 2.29
CA HIS A 29 -6.99 16.17 2.66
C HIS A 29 -6.90 16.35 4.18
N GLU A 30 -7.74 15.64 4.92
CA GLU A 30 -7.74 15.66 6.39
C GLU A 30 -6.41 15.17 6.97
N MET A 31 -5.87 14.07 6.44
CA MET A 31 -4.63 13.47 6.93
C MET A 31 -3.37 14.25 6.55
N LEU A 32 -3.32 14.82 5.36
CA LEU A 32 -2.18 15.63 4.90
C LEU A 32 -2.04 16.96 5.64
N GLN A 33 -3.11 17.47 6.27
CA GLN A 33 -3.07 18.70 7.10
C GLN A 33 -2.40 19.89 6.41
N GLY A 34 -2.72 20.11 5.14
CA GLY A 34 -2.13 21.17 4.32
C GLY A 34 -0.82 20.83 3.65
N ARG A 35 -0.26 19.65 3.90
CA ARG A 35 0.89 19.12 3.14
C ARG A 35 0.45 18.59 1.78
N THR A 36 1.41 18.38 0.91
CA THR A 36 1.17 17.75 -0.39
C THR A 36 1.49 16.25 -0.35
N LEU A 37 0.95 15.50 -1.30
CA LEU A 37 1.39 14.13 -1.58
C LEU A 37 2.60 14.20 -2.52
N ASP A 38 3.76 13.70 -2.08
CA ASP A 38 4.99 13.72 -2.86
C ASP A 38 5.18 12.43 -3.69
N TYR A 39 4.81 11.29 -3.09
CA TYR A 39 5.01 9.99 -3.72
C TYR A 39 3.79 9.09 -3.54
N VAL A 40 3.60 8.23 -4.53
CA VAL A 40 2.72 7.06 -4.46
C VAL A 40 3.59 5.84 -4.72
N PHE A 41 3.47 4.82 -3.92
CA PHE A 41 4.04 3.51 -4.15
C PHE A 41 2.91 2.51 -4.32
N VAL A 42 2.91 1.76 -5.40
CA VAL A 42 1.96 0.68 -5.63
C VAL A 42 2.69 -0.65 -5.53
N SER A 43 2.22 -1.51 -4.64
CA SER A 43 2.88 -2.79 -4.36
C SER A 43 2.85 -3.75 -5.56
N HIS A 44 1.75 -3.75 -6.34
CA HIS A 44 1.57 -4.50 -7.58
C HIS A 44 0.35 -4.01 -8.38
N GLN A 45 0.18 -4.52 -9.62
CA GLN A 45 -0.72 -3.95 -10.65
C GLN A 45 -2.20 -4.32 -10.53
N GLU A 46 -2.67 -4.89 -9.43
CA GLU A 46 -4.08 -5.18 -9.27
C GLU A 46 -4.92 -3.94 -8.91
N ILE A 47 -6.19 -3.94 -9.33
CA ILE A 47 -7.13 -2.82 -9.10
C ILE A 47 -7.26 -2.41 -7.63
N PRO A 48 -7.28 -3.31 -6.63
CA PRO A 48 -7.30 -2.91 -5.22
C PRO A 48 -6.11 -2.04 -4.80
N HIS A 49 -4.99 -2.12 -5.51
CA HIS A 49 -3.75 -1.38 -5.23
C HIS A 49 -3.58 -0.16 -6.16
N THR A 50 -3.92 -0.28 -7.45
CA THR A 50 -3.71 0.75 -8.46
C THR A 50 -4.93 1.61 -8.77
N GLY A 51 -6.12 1.23 -8.34
CA GLY A 51 -7.40 1.73 -8.85
C GLY A 51 -7.61 3.24 -8.82
N ASN A 52 -6.87 3.96 -7.99
CA ASN A 52 -6.93 5.41 -7.91
C ASN A 52 -5.62 6.12 -8.32
N LEU A 53 -4.61 5.39 -8.81
CA LEU A 53 -3.29 5.94 -9.12
C LEU A 53 -3.38 7.12 -10.09
N GLY A 54 -3.99 6.94 -11.25
CA GLY A 54 -4.11 8.01 -12.26
C GLY A 54 -4.81 9.25 -11.72
N ARG A 55 -5.90 9.08 -10.95
CA ARG A 55 -6.65 10.18 -10.33
C ARG A 55 -5.85 10.91 -9.25
N LEU A 56 -5.07 10.18 -8.46
CA LEU A 56 -4.18 10.77 -7.45
C LEU A 56 -3.08 11.59 -8.11
N LEU A 57 -2.46 11.06 -9.16
CA LEU A 57 -1.43 11.78 -9.88
C LEU A 57 -1.99 13.01 -10.61
N GLN A 58 -3.25 13.02 -11.07
CA GLN A 58 -3.91 14.23 -11.58
C GLN A 58 -4.14 15.28 -10.47
N ARG A 59 -4.59 14.83 -9.30
CA ARG A 59 -4.88 15.73 -8.17
C ARG A 59 -3.63 16.32 -7.53
N TYR A 60 -2.54 15.57 -7.53
CA TYR A 60 -1.23 15.98 -7.00
C TYR A 60 -0.20 15.99 -8.13
N PRO A 61 -0.15 17.08 -8.95
CA PRO A 61 0.65 17.12 -10.18
C PRO A 61 2.16 16.95 -9.95
N GLN A 62 2.66 17.26 -8.75
CA GLN A 62 4.06 17.09 -8.37
C GLN A 62 4.40 15.67 -7.86
N ALA A 63 3.38 14.88 -7.48
CA ALA A 63 3.59 13.53 -6.96
C ALA A 63 4.21 12.63 -8.02
N LYS A 64 5.10 11.74 -7.61
CA LYS A 64 5.69 10.71 -8.46
C LYS A 64 5.24 9.34 -7.99
N ASP A 65 5.03 8.46 -8.94
CA ASP A 65 4.84 7.05 -8.66
C ASP A 65 6.20 6.36 -8.59
N VAL A 66 6.47 5.64 -7.52
CA VAL A 66 7.77 5.01 -7.22
C VAL A 66 7.57 3.52 -6.96
N GLY A 67 8.46 2.68 -7.47
CA GLY A 67 8.37 1.23 -7.32
C GLY A 67 8.78 0.47 -8.58
N ASP A 68 8.27 -0.74 -8.79
CA ASP A 68 8.46 -1.45 -10.05
C ASP A 68 7.47 -0.96 -11.11
N VAL A 69 7.80 0.17 -11.71
CA VAL A 69 6.95 0.87 -12.69
C VAL A 69 7.18 0.44 -14.14
N ARG A 70 7.95 -0.63 -14.38
CA ARG A 70 8.39 -1.03 -15.73
C ARG A 70 7.24 -1.32 -16.68
N ASP A 71 6.17 -1.93 -16.19
CA ASP A 71 5.01 -2.34 -16.99
C ASP A 71 3.83 -1.36 -16.94
N TYR A 72 4.00 -0.20 -16.26
CA TYR A 72 2.90 0.76 -16.05
C TYR A 72 2.36 1.35 -17.34
N HIS A 73 3.20 1.49 -18.37
CA HIS A 73 2.77 1.95 -19.70
C HIS A 73 1.74 1.01 -20.36
N LEU A 74 1.67 -0.26 -19.92
CA LEU A 74 0.69 -1.23 -20.42
C LEU A 74 -0.66 -1.13 -19.70
N PHE A 75 -0.66 -0.77 -18.42
CA PHE A 75 -1.85 -0.73 -17.56
C PHE A 75 -2.39 0.67 -17.35
N HIS A 76 -1.52 1.67 -17.44
CA HIS A 76 -1.79 3.07 -17.16
C HIS A 76 -1.26 3.98 -18.27
N PRO A 77 -1.80 3.86 -19.51
CA PRO A 77 -1.32 4.63 -20.66
C PRO A 77 -1.52 6.15 -20.50
N GLU A 78 -2.38 6.56 -19.55
CA GLU A 78 -2.61 7.97 -19.19
C GLU A 78 -1.47 8.59 -18.38
N LEU A 79 -0.57 7.79 -17.81
CA LEU A 79 0.52 8.28 -16.97
C LEU A 79 1.70 8.78 -17.80
N THR A 80 2.22 9.95 -17.45
CA THR A 80 3.42 10.49 -18.05
C THR A 80 4.66 9.79 -17.50
N LEU A 81 5.50 9.25 -18.38
CA LEU A 81 6.70 8.48 -17.99
C LEU A 81 7.65 9.25 -17.06
N SER A 82 7.74 10.58 -17.20
CA SER A 82 8.58 11.42 -16.32
C SER A 82 8.14 11.43 -14.86
N ARG A 83 6.95 10.93 -14.56
CA ARG A 83 6.42 10.80 -13.20
C ARG A 83 6.59 9.40 -12.61
N LEU A 84 7.07 8.46 -13.39
CA LEU A 84 7.34 7.08 -13.00
C LEU A 84 8.82 6.95 -12.62
N VAL A 85 9.10 6.54 -11.40
CA VAL A 85 10.46 6.36 -10.88
C VAL A 85 10.65 4.89 -10.53
N HIS A 86 11.43 4.21 -11.35
CA HIS A 86 11.73 2.80 -11.08
C HIS A 86 12.66 2.69 -9.87
N MET A 87 12.22 1.90 -8.88
CA MET A 87 12.99 1.56 -7.68
C MET A 87 13.40 0.08 -7.75
N ARG A 88 14.61 -0.20 -7.30
CA ARG A 88 15.17 -1.56 -7.23
C ARG A 88 15.21 -2.05 -5.80
N HIS A 89 15.39 -3.35 -5.66
CA HIS A 89 15.66 -3.95 -4.35
C HIS A 89 16.80 -3.25 -3.61
N GLY A 90 16.54 -2.85 -2.36
CA GLY A 90 17.49 -2.16 -1.49
C GLY A 90 17.59 -0.65 -1.72
N GLU A 91 16.96 -0.09 -2.74
CA GLU A 91 16.91 1.37 -2.89
C GLU A 91 15.96 1.98 -1.86
N GLU A 92 16.24 3.24 -1.48
CA GLU A 92 15.59 3.93 -0.39
C GLU A 92 14.93 5.23 -0.88
N LEU A 93 13.76 5.52 -0.33
CA LEU A 93 13.08 6.79 -0.47
C LEU A 93 13.19 7.56 0.85
N ASP A 94 13.91 8.67 0.84
CA ASP A 94 14.07 9.52 2.02
C ASP A 94 12.84 10.43 2.21
N LEU A 95 12.27 10.38 3.41
CA LEU A 95 11.14 11.21 3.81
C LEU A 95 11.51 12.23 4.89
N GLY A 96 12.81 12.36 5.22
CA GLY A 96 13.39 13.25 6.24
C GLY A 96 13.73 12.47 7.52
N ASP A 97 12.76 12.17 8.35
CA ASP A 97 12.95 11.46 9.62
C ASP A 97 12.92 9.93 9.50
N ARG A 98 12.67 9.42 8.30
CA ARG A 98 12.58 7.99 7.98
C ARG A 98 12.88 7.72 6.52
N ARG A 99 13.18 6.47 6.22
CA ARG A 99 13.33 5.98 4.85
C ARG A 99 12.38 4.82 4.60
N ILE A 100 11.91 4.75 3.38
CA ILE A 100 11.18 3.60 2.88
C ILE A 100 12.14 2.81 2.00
N VAL A 101 12.47 1.60 2.42
CA VAL A 101 13.34 0.69 1.66
C VAL A 101 12.46 -0.19 0.79
N PHE A 102 12.77 -0.26 -0.51
CA PHE A 102 12.06 -1.11 -1.45
C PHE A 102 12.69 -2.50 -1.48
N LEU A 103 11.88 -3.53 -1.38
CA LEU A 103 12.32 -4.91 -1.33
C LEU A 103 11.62 -5.74 -2.40
N ASP A 104 12.34 -6.63 -3.05
CA ASP A 104 11.71 -7.68 -3.87
C ASP A 104 10.85 -8.55 -2.97
N ALA A 105 9.60 -8.75 -3.36
CA ALA A 105 8.70 -9.63 -2.63
C ALA A 105 9.20 -11.08 -2.70
N LEU A 106 9.23 -11.77 -1.57
CA LEU A 106 9.56 -13.20 -1.51
C LEU A 106 8.43 -14.04 -2.10
N TRP A 107 7.19 -13.62 -1.88
CA TRP A 107 5.99 -14.20 -2.47
C TRP A 107 5.38 -13.17 -3.39
N LYS A 108 5.41 -13.46 -4.68
CA LYS A 108 4.87 -12.57 -5.73
C LYS A 108 3.62 -13.20 -6.30
N ASP A 109 2.54 -12.49 -6.27
CA ASP A 109 1.33 -12.76 -7.03
C ASP A 109 1.45 -12.25 -8.47
N LEU A 110 2.13 -11.11 -8.67
CA LEU A 110 2.50 -10.57 -9.98
C LEU A 110 4.01 -10.33 -10.08
N SER A 111 4.55 -10.33 -11.31
CA SER A 111 5.98 -10.18 -11.57
C SER A 111 6.59 -8.91 -10.98
N GLY A 112 5.82 -7.81 -10.97
CA GLY A 112 6.23 -6.51 -10.44
C GLY A 112 5.96 -6.29 -8.95
N THR A 113 5.54 -7.33 -8.20
CA THR A 113 5.25 -7.16 -6.77
C THR A 113 6.50 -6.77 -6.00
N MET A 114 6.40 -5.66 -5.27
CA MET A 114 7.43 -5.16 -4.35
C MET A 114 6.85 -4.95 -2.95
N TRP A 115 7.72 -5.07 -1.97
CA TRP A 115 7.44 -4.72 -0.58
C TRP A 115 8.09 -3.40 -0.22
N ALA A 116 7.54 -2.71 0.77
CA ALA A 116 8.09 -1.49 1.33
C ALA A 116 8.36 -1.66 2.83
N TYR A 117 9.50 -1.18 3.31
CA TYR A 117 9.87 -1.24 4.72
C TYR A 117 10.15 0.15 5.27
N ASP A 118 9.39 0.56 6.30
CA ASP A 118 9.61 1.81 7.04
C ASP A 118 10.70 1.59 8.11
N THR A 119 11.83 2.27 7.96
CA THR A 119 12.99 2.13 8.84
C THR A 119 12.75 2.66 10.25
N LYS A 120 11.88 3.65 10.43
CA LYS A 120 11.57 4.26 11.72
C LYS A 120 10.61 3.40 12.53
N LEU A 121 9.52 2.98 11.91
CA LEU A 121 8.51 2.12 12.55
C LEU A 121 8.92 0.65 12.59
N LYS A 122 9.95 0.27 11.80
CA LYS A 122 10.35 -1.14 11.58
C LYS A 122 9.17 -1.98 11.09
N LEU A 123 8.38 -1.41 10.18
CA LEU A 123 7.14 -1.99 9.67
C LEU A 123 7.33 -2.40 8.21
N LEU A 124 7.00 -3.65 7.91
CA LEU A 124 6.98 -4.18 6.55
C LEU A 124 5.56 -4.11 5.98
N PHE A 125 5.45 -3.51 4.79
CA PHE A 125 4.24 -3.52 3.96
C PHE A 125 4.41 -4.61 2.90
N GLY A 126 3.81 -5.76 3.15
CA GLY A 126 4.03 -6.99 2.39
C GLY A 126 3.00 -7.22 1.27
N ALA A 127 2.31 -6.19 0.79
CA ALA A 127 1.21 -6.33 -0.17
C ALA A 127 0.17 -7.36 0.34
N ASP A 128 -0.19 -8.35 -0.46
CA ASP A 128 -1.16 -9.39 -0.12
C ASP A 128 -0.52 -10.65 0.50
N ALA A 129 0.82 -10.67 0.65
CA ALA A 129 1.57 -11.86 1.06
C ALA A 129 1.13 -12.43 2.43
N PHE A 130 0.63 -11.57 3.33
CA PHE A 130 0.18 -11.96 4.67
C PHE A 130 -1.34 -11.78 4.85
N GLY A 131 -2.06 -11.64 3.74
CA GLY A 131 -3.51 -11.54 3.76
C GLY A 131 -4.16 -12.84 4.22
N TYR A 132 -5.25 -12.75 4.96
CA TYR A 132 -6.08 -13.89 5.32
C TYR A 132 -7.56 -13.54 5.17
N ILE A 133 -8.38 -14.56 4.96
CA ILE A 133 -9.82 -14.42 4.80
C ILE A 133 -10.49 -14.71 6.14
N HIS A 134 -11.34 -13.80 6.56
CA HIS A 134 -12.20 -13.96 7.73
C HIS A 134 -13.66 -13.67 7.37
N GLN A 135 -14.57 -14.04 8.26
CA GLN A 135 -16.00 -13.73 8.13
C GLN A 135 -16.33 -12.43 8.87
N ASP A 136 -17.30 -11.68 8.36
CA ASP A 136 -17.67 -10.36 8.91
C ASP A 136 -18.19 -10.43 10.37
N ASP A 137 -18.74 -11.59 10.79
CA ASP A 137 -19.25 -11.83 12.13
C ASP A 137 -18.15 -12.13 13.19
N GLU A 138 -16.92 -12.37 12.74
CA GLU A 138 -15.81 -12.66 13.66
C GLU A 138 -15.22 -11.38 14.31
N ASN A 139 -15.61 -10.19 13.88
CA ASN A 139 -15.17 -8.89 14.40
C ASN A 139 -13.63 -8.74 14.55
N ILE A 140 -12.88 -9.42 13.69
CA ILE A 140 -11.41 -9.46 13.73
C ILE A 140 -10.74 -8.56 12.70
N CYS A 141 -11.53 -7.78 11.97
CA CYS A 141 -11.00 -6.81 11.02
C CYS A 141 -10.14 -5.76 11.75
N ALA A 142 -8.93 -5.53 11.26
CA ALA A 142 -7.90 -4.67 11.86
C ALA A 142 -7.35 -5.14 13.23
N THR A 143 -7.67 -6.36 13.67
CA THR A 143 -7.09 -6.94 14.86
C THR A 143 -5.68 -7.47 14.57
N MET A 144 -4.74 -7.18 15.44
CA MET A 144 -3.39 -7.72 15.33
C MET A 144 -3.38 -9.23 15.66
N LEU A 145 -2.58 -10.02 14.96
CA LEU A 145 -2.56 -11.48 15.10
C LEU A 145 -2.35 -11.95 16.56
N HIS A 146 -1.51 -11.22 17.32
CA HIS A 146 -1.26 -11.54 18.73
C HIS A 146 -2.41 -11.19 19.69
N GLU A 147 -3.38 -10.39 19.22
CA GLU A 147 -4.60 -10.02 19.96
C GLU A 147 -5.77 -10.96 19.65
N MET A 148 -5.62 -11.80 18.63
CA MET A 148 -6.65 -12.76 18.25
C MET A 148 -6.77 -13.91 19.27
N PRO A 149 -7.96 -14.46 19.46
CA PRO A 149 -8.12 -15.77 20.10
C PRO A 149 -7.23 -16.83 19.42
N LYS A 150 -6.65 -17.74 20.20
CA LYS A 150 -5.67 -18.72 19.68
C LYS A 150 -6.20 -19.55 18.51
N ASP A 151 -7.45 -19.99 18.60
CA ASP A 151 -8.10 -20.76 17.54
C ASP A 151 -8.27 -19.96 16.24
N LEU A 152 -8.55 -18.66 16.33
CA LEU A 152 -8.62 -17.77 15.16
C LEU A 152 -7.24 -17.48 14.60
N ALA A 153 -6.24 -17.29 15.46
CA ALA A 153 -4.85 -17.06 15.03
C ALA A 153 -4.28 -18.30 14.30
N GLU A 154 -4.58 -19.51 14.79
CA GLU A 154 -4.18 -20.77 14.13
C GLU A 154 -4.85 -20.91 12.76
N ARG A 155 -6.17 -20.69 12.66
CA ARG A 155 -6.91 -20.71 11.38
C ARG A 155 -6.42 -19.65 10.40
N ALA A 156 -6.09 -18.45 10.88
CA ALA A 156 -5.53 -17.39 10.05
C ALA A 156 -4.15 -17.78 9.49
N SER A 157 -3.28 -18.37 10.33
CA SER A 157 -1.96 -18.85 9.91
C SER A 157 -2.05 -19.99 8.89
N GLU A 158 -2.98 -20.94 9.10
CA GLU A 158 -3.21 -22.03 8.14
C GLU A 158 -3.71 -21.50 6.79
N ARG A 159 -4.62 -20.52 6.79
CA ARG A 159 -5.16 -19.90 5.57
C ARG A 159 -4.14 -19.05 4.83
N ALA A 160 -3.27 -18.34 5.55
CA ALA A 160 -2.18 -17.57 4.94
C ALA A 160 -1.13 -18.46 4.25
N ALA A 161 -1.01 -19.72 4.66
CA ALA A 161 -0.12 -20.69 4.03
C ALA A 161 -0.68 -21.32 2.75
N LEU A 162 -1.96 -21.09 2.42
CA LEU A 162 -2.58 -21.62 1.20
C LEU A 162 -2.28 -20.67 0.02
N PRO A 163 -1.89 -21.22 -1.17
CA PRO A 163 -1.67 -20.39 -2.34
C PRO A 163 -2.99 -19.68 -2.74
N PHE A 164 -2.86 -18.39 -3.00
CA PHE A 164 -3.95 -17.49 -3.35
C PHE A 164 -4.52 -17.80 -4.75
N PHE A 165 -5.38 -18.79 -4.89
CA PHE A 165 -6.15 -18.98 -6.10
C PHE A 165 -7.66 -18.89 -5.81
N GLY A 166 -8.24 -17.76 -6.19
CA GLY A 166 -9.66 -17.67 -6.54
C GLY A 166 -10.64 -17.19 -5.47
N LEU A 167 -10.28 -16.34 -4.51
CA LEU A 167 -11.23 -15.83 -3.52
C LEU A 167 -11.45 -14.31 -3.65
N ARG A 168 -12.72 -13.90 -3.66
CA ARG A 168 -13.12 -12.48 -3.65
C ARG A 168 -12.65 -11.82 -2.36
N GLN A 169 -11.65 -10.94 -2.47
CA GLN A 169 -11.26 -10.07 -1.37
C GLN A 169 -12.28 -8.93 -1.22
N ARG A 170 -12.84 -8.76 -0.03
CA ARG A 170 -13.35 -7.46 0.41
C ARG A 170 -12.16 -6.72 1.00
N THR A 171 -11.63 -5.76 0.27
CA THR A 171 -10.55 -4.90 0.77
C THR A 171 -11.18 -3.75 1.55
N GLU A 172 -11.13 -3.81 2.86
CA GLU A 172 -11.33 -2.62 3.69
C GLU A 172 -10.00 -1.87 3.80
N ILE A 173 -10.06 -0.56 3.60
CA ILE A 173 -8.88 0.30 3.70
C ILE A 173 -8.64 0.60 5.16
N CYS A 174 -7.58 0.02 5.72
CA CYS A 174 -7.09 0.40 7.03
C CYS A 174 -6.12 1.58 6.88
N LEU A 175 -6.57 2.78 7.24
CA LEU A 175 -5.74 3.98 7.26
C LEU A 175 -5.06 4.07 8.63
N MET A 176 -3.78 3.70 8.71
CA MET A 176 -2.98 3.95 9.90
C MET A 176 -2.31 5.32 9.78
N ALA A 177 -2.79 6.29 10.55
CA ALA A 177 -2.06 7.51 10.82
C ALA A 177 -1.07 7.21 11.95
N SER A 178 0.24 7.36 11.72
CA SER A 178 1.19 7.41 12.82
C SER A 178 0.99 8.74 13.56
N MET A 179 0.30 8.71 14.70
CA MET A 179 0.34 9.83 15.61
C MET A 179 1.76 9.96 16.20
N PRO A 180 2.32 11.18 16.30
CA PRO A 180 3.56 11.35 17.06
C PRO A 180 3.28 11.04 18.53
N LEU A 181 4.17 10.25 19.14
CA LEU A 181 4.28 10.12 20.60
C LEU A 181 4.74 11.44 21.21
#